data_cc0cc5ec4d2ad541717dad5689e0e232
#
_entry.id   cc0cc5ec4d2ad541717dad5689e0e232
#
_cell.length_a   1.000
_cell.length_b   1.000
_cell.length_c   1.000
_cell.angle_alpha   90.00
_cell.angle_beta   90.00
_cell.angle_gamma   90.00
#
_symmetry.space_group_name_H-M   'P 1'
#
loop_
_entity.id
_entity.type
_entity.pdbx_description
1 polymer ?
#
loop_
_entity_poly.entity_id
_entity_poly.type
_entity_poly.pdbx_seq_one_letter_code
_entity_poly.pdbx_strand_id
1 'polypeptide(L)'
;MSLKETVENEYKNALKSKDKNKISTYRLILSSIKNLDIVNRSGPNKKETDDEDIKKLLKKMVKQRAESIDIYKKNNRTDLLEVEQNEYDILTSFLPKQLNEEETKKICADVISKIGANSLKDMGKVMGELKKTHADEIDFSKAGSMIKELLNK
;
A
#
# COMPACT_ATOMS: atom_id res chain seq x y z
N MET A 1 -12.44 -16.16 -0.90
CA MET A 1 -12.38 -15.59 0.46
C MET A 1 -12.13 -14.09 0.36
N SER A 2 -12.92 -13.28 1.03
CA SER A 2 -12.71 -11.84 1.04
C SER A 2 -11.44 -11.47 1.83
N LEU A 3 -10.92 -10.29 1.56
CA LEU A 3 -9.74 -9.78 2.28
C LEU A 3 -10.02 -9.63 3.78
N LYS A 4 -11.24 -9.19 4.13
CA LYS A 4 -11.69 -9.11 5.53
C LYS A 4 -11.67 -10.48 6.21
N GLU A 5 -12.21 -11.50 5.57
CA GLU A 5 -12.18 -12.87 6.08
C GLU A 5 -10.77 -13.39 6.26
N THR A 6 -9.88 -13.08 5.34
CA THR A 6 -8.47 -13.43 5.44
C THR A 6 -7.84 -12.82 6.70
N VAL A 7 -8.07 -11.54 6.96
CA VAL A 7 -7.56 -10.87 8.17
C VAL A 7 -8.18 -11.49 9.43
N GLU A 8 -9.47 -11.78 9.43
CA GLU A 8 -10.16 -12.43 10.57
C GLU A 8 -9.58 -13.82 10.88
N ASN A 9 -9.29 -14.61 9.85
CA ASN A 9 -8.69 -15.92 10.01
C ASN A 9 -7.27 -15.83 10.57
N GLU A 10 -6.46 -14.91 10.06
CA GLU A 10 -5.11 -14.69 10.58
C GLU A 10 -5.14 -14.20 12.03
N TYR A 11 -6.12 -13.38 12.38
CA TYR A 11 -6.33 -12.96 13.77
C TYR A 11 -6.63 -14.15 14.68
N LYS A 12 -7.52 -15.06 14.26
CA LYS A 12 -7.83 -16.28 15.00
C LYS A 12 -6.61 -17.16 15.18
N ASN A 13 -5.78 -17.29 14.12
CA ASN A 13 -4.54 -18.04 14.18
C ASN A 13 -3.54 -17.42 15.16
N ALA A 14 -3.41 -16.10 15.14
CA ALA A 14 -2.56 -15.36 16.07
C ALA A 14 -2.99 -15.55 17.54
N LEU A 15 -4.30 -15.57 17.80
CA LEU A 15 -4.82 -15.85 19.13
C LEU A 15 -4.45 -17.27 19.62
N LYS A 16 -4.53 -18.25 18.73
CA LYS A 16 -4.14 -19.64 19.04
C LYS A 16 -2.65 -19.77 19.33
N SER A 17 -1.82 -19.07 18.56
CA SER A 17 -0.35 -19.10 18.73
C SER A 17 0.14 -18.19 19.87
N LYS A 18 -0.74 -17.35 20.43
CA LYS A 18 -0.41 -16.39 21.48
C LYS A 18 0.67 -15.39 21.09
N ASP A 19 0.77 -15.07 19.80
CA ASP A 19 1.70 -14.06 19.28
C ASP A 19 1.16 -12.65 19.51
N LYS A 20 1.64 -12.00 20.55
CA LYS A 20 1.18 -10.70 21.00
C LYS A 20 1.29 -9.61 19.92
N ASN A 21 2.36 -9.59 19.17
CA ASN A 21 2.59 -8.60 18.12
C ASN A 21 1.58 -8.76 16.98
N LYS A 22 1.36 -9.99 16.53
CA LYS A 22 0.37 -10.30 15.51
C LYS A 22 -1.05 -9.99 15.98
N ILE A 23 -1.39 -10.40 17.21
CA ILE A 23 -2.70 -10.12 17.79
C ILE A 23 -2.98 -8.63 17.81
N SER A 24 -2.06 -7.82 18.29
CA SER A 24 -2.17 -6.36 18.36
C SER A 24 -2.37 -5.76 16.96
N THR A 25 -1.58 -6.18 16.00
CA THR A 25 -1.63 -5.66 14.61
C THR A 25 -2.93 -6.04 13.91
N TYR A 26 -3.34 -7.30 13.99
CA TYR A 26 -4.61 -7.74 13.38
C TYR A 26 -5.83 -7.06 14.02
N ARG A 27 -5.79 -6.86 15.33
CA ARG A 27 -6.83 -6.11 16.05
C ARG A 27 -6.94 -4.68 15.55
N LEU A 28 -5.80 -4.03 15.32
CA LEU A 28 -5.75 -2.67 14.75
C LEU A 28 -6.35 -2.63 13.34
N ILE A 29 -5.98 -3.60 12.50
CA ILE A 29 -6.51 -3.72 11.13
C ILE A 29 -8.04 -3.90 11.17
N LEU A 30 -8.54 -4.83 11.97
CA LEU A 30 -9.98 -5.10 12.08
C LEU A 30 -10.77 -3.92 12.63
N SER A 31 -10.21 -3.18 13.60
CA SER A 31 -10.81 -1.95 14.11
C SER A 31 -10.89 -0.87 13.02
N SER A 32 -9.84 -0.75 12.22
CA SER A 32 -9.81 0.21 11.10
C SER A 32 -10.82 -0.15 10.02
N ILE A 33 -10.98 -1.43 9.71
CA ILE A 33 -12.01 -1.93 8.77
C ILE A 33 -13.40 -1.63 9.31
N LYS A 34 -13.64 -1.87 10.60
CA LYS A 34 -14.92 -1.56 11.24
C LYS A 34 -15.26 -0.07 11.15
N ASN A 35 -14.29 0.80 11.39
CA ASN A 35 -14.48 2.24 11.24
C ASN A 35 -14.81 2.61 9.79
N LEU A 36 -14.15 2.00 8.84
CA LEU A 36 -14.43 2.20 7.41
C LEU A 36 -15.85 1.73 7.06
N ASP A 37 -16.28 0.59 7.57
CA ASP A 37 -17.66 0.10 7.40
C ASP A 37 -18.69 1.13 7.90
N ILE A 38 -18.45 1.70 9.07
CA ILE A 38 -19.33 2.70 9.66
C ILE A 38 -19.40 3.94 8.77
N VAL A 39 -18.28 4.45 8.30
CA VAL A 39 -18.20 5.61 7.40
C VAL A 39 -18.95 5.33 6.09
N ASN A 40 -18.73 4.17 5.49
CA ASN A 40 -19.37 3.80 4.22
C ASN A 40 -20.88 3.66 4.35
N ARG A 41 -21.38 3.19 5.49
CA ARG A 41 -22.82 3.00 5.72
C ARG A 41 -23.56 4.24 6.16
N SER A 42 -22.89 5.20 6.78
CA SER A 42 -23.48 6.41 7.33
C SER A 42 -23.38 7.64 6.45
N GLY A 43 -22.61 7.57 5.35
CA GLY A 43 -22.42 8.68 4.43
C GLY A 43 -23.58 8.85 3.44
N PRO A 44 -23.58 9.96 2.66
CA PRO A 44 -24.61 10.20 1.64
C PRO A 44 -24.60 9.15 0.52
N ASN A 45 -23.46 8.53 0.26
CA ASN A 45 -23.28 7.47 -0.72
C ASN A 45 -23.09 6.13 0.00
N LYS A 46 -24.14 5.64 0.64
CA LYS A 46 -24.12 4.37 1.36
C LYS A 46 -23.66 3.23 0.46
N LYS A 47 -22.63 2.51 0.89
CA LYS A 47 -22.13 1.32 0.20
C LYS A 47 -21.59 0.30 1.20
N GLU A 48 -21.47 -0.93 0.75
CA GLU A 48 -20.74 -1.95 1.48
C GLU A 48 -19.23 -1.76 1.23
N THR A 49 -18.43 -2.07 2.24
CA THR A 49 -16.97 -2.04 2.13
C THR A 49 -16.52 -3.27 1.35
N ASP A 50 -15.86 -3.05 0.23
CA ASP A 50 -15.31 -4.11 -0.61
C ASP A 50 -13.79 -4.30 -0.40
N ASP A 51 -13.23 -5.28 -1.09
CA ASP A 51 -11.79 -5.59 -1.00
C ASP A 51 -10.92 -4.42 -1.48
N GLU A 52 -11.37 -3.65 -2.47
CA GLU A 52 -10.64 -2.48 -2.95
C GLU A 52 -10.57 -1.38 -1.90
N ASP A 53 -11.66 -1.16 -1.17
CA ASP A 53 -11.67 -0.21 -0.04
C ASP A 53 -10.69 -0.63 1.06
N ILE A 54 -10.64 -1.94 1.37
CA ILE A 54 -9.73 -2.49 2.37
C ILE A 54 -8.28 -2.39 1.89
N LYS A 55 -7.99 -2.65 0.63
CA LYS A 55 -6.65 -2.48 0.05
C LYS A 55 -6.18 -1.03 0.16
N LYS A 56 -7.02 -0.06 -0.14
CA LYS A 56 -6.71 1.36 0.02
C LYS A 56 -6.39 1.71 1.47
N LEU A 57 -7.18 1.19 2.40
CA LEU A 57 -6.96 1.36 3.84
C LEU A 57 -5.60 0.78 4.26
N LEU A 58 -5.29 -0.44 3.84
CA LEU A 58 -4.03 -1.11 4.14
C LEU A 58 -2.83 -0.35 3.54
N LYS A 59 -2.94 0.14 2.32
CA LYS A 59 -1.89 0.97 1.68
C LYS A 59 -1.61 2.24 2.48
N LYS A 60 -2.65 2.89 2.99
CA LYS A 60 -2.51 4.08 3.84
C LYS A 60 -1.80 3.72 5.15
N MET A 61 -2.16 2.61 5.78
CA MET A 61 -1.51 2.13 7.01
C MET A 61 -0.05 1.79 6.77
N VAL A 62 0.27 1.13 5.66
CA VAL A 62 1.65 0.81 5.26
C VAL A 62 2.48 2.09 5.09
N LYS A 63 1.93 3.10 4.43
CA LYS A 63 2.60 4.39 4.24
C LYS A 63 2.90 5.07 5.58
N GLN A 64 1.93 5.08 6.49
CA GLN A 64 2.09 5.64 7.84
C GLN A 64 3.21 4.91 8.62
N ARG A 65 3.30 3.59 8.51
CA ARG A 65 4.35 2.79 9.15
C ARG A 65 5.72 3.07 8.54
N ALA A 66 5.80 3.18 7.22
CA ALA A 66 7.05 3.53 6.54
C ALA A 66 7.60 4.89 6.99
N GLU A 67 6.72 5.88 7.12
CA GLU A 67 7.09 7.21 7.63
C GLU A 67 7.60 7.14 9.07
N SER A 68 6.90 6.40 9.94
CA SER A 68 7.32 6.18 11.33
C SER A 68 8.67 5.47 11.43
N ILE A 69 8.88 4.45 10.60
CA ILE A 69 10.15 3.70 10.53
C ILE A 69 11.30 4.65 10.20
N ASP A 70 11.13 5.52 9.20
CA ASP A 70 12.16 6.49 8.82
C ASP A 70 12.48 7.46 9.97
N ILE A 71 11.47 7.94 10.67
CA ILE A 71 11.63 8.84 11.83
C ILE A 71 12.39 8.14 12.95
N TYR A 72 12.03 6.90 13.29
CA TYR A 72 12.68 6.14 14.36
C TYR A 72 14.11 5.77 14.03
N LYS A 73 14.42 5.47 12.76
CA LYS A 73 15.79 5.25 12.28
C LYS A 73 16.65 6.49 12.47
N LYS A 74 16.15 7.66 12.10
CA LYS A 74 16.85 8.94 12.23
C LYS A 74 17.12 9.32 13.69
N ASN A 75 16.24 8.92 14.61
CA ASN A 75 16.34 9.23 16.03
C ASN A 75 16.93 8.08 16.89
N ASN A 76 17.44 7.02 16.26
CA ASN A 76 18.03 5.86 16.92
C ASN A 76 17.09 5.18 17.95
N ARG A 77 15.79 5.20 17.70
CA ARG A 77 14.78 4.57 18.56
C ARG A 77 14.52 3.13 18.11
N THR A 78 15.49 2.26 18.34
CA THR A 78 15.45 0.84 17.94
C THR A 78 14.30 0.06 18.57
N ASP A 79 13.90 0.40 19.78
CA ASP A 79 12.77 -0.19 20.48
C ASP A 79 11.44 0.03 19.73
N LEU A 80 11.18 1.27 19.31
CA LEU A 80 9.99 1.64 18.56
C LEU A 80 10.06 1.18 17.08
N LEU A 81 11.27 1.19 16.53
CA LEU A 81 11.52 0.74 15.15
C LEU A 81 11.12 -0.73 14.96
N GLU A 82 11.46 -1.60 15.89
CA GLU A 82 11.13 -3.04 15.81
C GLU A 82 9.61 -3.26 15.76
N VAL A 83 8.86 -2.58 16.62
CA VAL A 83 7.40 -2.67 16.64
C VAL A 83 6.79 -2.21 15.33
N GLU A 84 7.21 -1.05 14.83
CA GLU A 84 6.71 -0.51 13.55
C GLU A 84 7.08 -1.40 12.37
N GLN A 85 8.29 -1.98 12.37
CA GLN A 85 8.73 -2.89 11.31
C GLN A 85 7.89 -4.17 11.29
N ASN A 86 7.58 -4.73 12.45
CA ASN A 86 6.71 -5.92 12.56
C ASN A 86 5.30 -5.63 12.03
N GLU A 87 4.73 -4.49 12.39
CA GLU A 87 3.42 -4.05 11.89
C GLU A 87 3.45 -3.83 10.37
N TYR A 88 4.50 -3.19 9.86
CA TYR A 88 4.71 -2.98 8.43
C TYR A 88 4.74 -4.31 7.66
N ASP A 89 5.49 -5.28 8.16
CA ASP A 89 5.63 -6.59 7.51
C ASP A 89 4.29 -7.35 7.47
N ILE A 90 3.51 -7.29 8.54
CA ILE A 90 2.17 -7.91 8.59
C ILE A 90 1.22 -7.23 7.60
N LEU A 91 1.19 -5.89 7.58
CA LEU A 91 0.33 -5.13 6.67
C LEU A 91 0.66 -5.40 5.21
N THR A 92 1.94 -5.43 4.86
CA THR A 92 2.37 -5.70 3.47
C THR A 92 2.07 -7.11 3.02
N SER A 93 1.96 -8.08 3.94
CA SER A 93 1.60 -9.45 3.61
C SER A 93 0.20 -9.60 3.00
N PHE A 94 -0.69 -8.65 3.24
CA PHE A 94 -2.05 -8.64 2.68
C PHE A 94 -2.15 -7.90 1.35
N LEU A 95 -1.08 -7.26 0.90
CA LEU A 95 -1.04 -6.49 -0.35
C LEU A 95 -0.24 -7.22 -1.41
N PRO A 96 -0.51 -6.97 -2.71
CA PRO A 96 0.35 -7.44 -3.77
C PRO A 96 1.79 -6.95 -3.54
N LYS A 97 2.77 -7.73 -4.01
CA LYS A 97 4.18 -7.35 -3.89
C LYS A 97 4.39 -5.98 -4.54
N GLN A 98 4.91 -5.03 -3.76
CA GLN A 98 5.25 -3.71 -4.28
C GLN A 98 6.60 -3.78 -5.01
N LEU A 99 6.67 -3.12 -6.15
CA LEU A 99 7.91 -3.03 -6.92
C LEU A 99 8.86 -2.03 -6.26
N ASN A 100 10.17 -2.36 -6.22
CA ASN A 100 11.18 -1.45 -5.74
C ASN A 100 11.44 -0.32 -6.76
N GLU A 101 12.29 0.65 -6.41
CA GLU A 101 12.57 1.80 -7.27
C GLU A 101 13.18 1.41 -8.62
N GLU A 102 14.09 0.44 -8.65
CA GLU A 102 14.72 -0.04 -9.89
C GLU A 102 13.70 -0.72 -10.79
N GLU A 103 12.88 -1.61 -10.24
CA GLU A 103 11.81 -2.30 -10.95
C GLU A 103 10.78 -1.31 -11.50
N THR A 104 10.37 -0.34 -10.68
CA THR A 104 9.44 0.72 -11.07
C THR A 104 10.00 1.56 -12.20
N LYS A 105 11.27 1.97 -12.11
CA LYS A 105 11.95 2.74 -13.15
C LYS A 105 12.02 1.98 -14.48
N LYS A 106 12.33 0.71 -14.42
CA LYS A 106 12.38 -0.16 -15.60
C LYS A 106 11.01 -0.26 -16.27
N ILE A 107 9.95 -0.46 -15.50
CA ILE A 107 8.58 -0.53 -16.02
C ILE A 107 8.17 0.81 -16.62
N CYS A 108 8.48 1.92 -15.98
CA CYS A 108 8.24 3.26 -16.53
C CYS A 108 8.93 3.47 -17.88
N ALA A 109 10.20 3.07 -17.98
CA ALA A 109 10.97 3.17 -19.22
C ALA A 109 10.36 2.29 -20.33
N ASP A 110 9.95 1.07 -20.00
CA ASP A 110 9.31 0.13 -20.94
C ASP A 110 7.99 0.69 -21.47
N VAL A 111 7.15 1.26 -20.61
CA VAL A 111 5.87 1.87 -21.00
C VAL A 111 6.10 3.09 -21.88
N ILE A 112 7.05 3.95 -21.54
CA ILE A 112 7.41 5.12 -22.35
C ILE A 112 7.82 4.68 -23.77
N SER A 113 8.65 3.66 -23.86
CA SER A 113 9.10 3.08 -25.13
C SER A 113 7.93 2.47 -25.91
N LYS A 114 7.07 1.72 -25.25
CA LYS A 114 5.93 1.02 -25.86
C LYS A 114 4.91 1.97 -26.48
N ILE A 115 4.59 3.08 -25.79
CA ILE A 115 3.62 4.06 -26.29
C ILE A 115 4.26 5.17 -27.13
N GLY A 116 5.57 5.18 -27.26
CA GLY A 116 6.30 6.18 -28.03
C GLY A 116 6.29 7.58 -27.42
N ALA A 117 6.20 7.69 -26.09
CA ALA A 117 6.22 8.96 -25.38
C ALA A 117 7.61 9.61 -25.50
N ASN A 118 7.66 10.90 -25.80
CA ASN A 118 8.91 11.62 -25.99
C ASN A 118 8.99 12.98 -25.30
N SER A 119 7.92 13.40 -24.63
CA SER A 119 7.87 14.68 -23.93
C SER A 119 6.97 14.64 -22.71
N LEU A 120 7.06 15.66 -21.85
CA LEU A 120 6.21 15.82 -20.66
C LEU A 120 4.72 15.86 -21.00
N LYS A 121 4.35 16.23 -22.23
CA LYS A 121 2.96 16.22 -22.70
C LYS A 121 2.34 14.81 -22.69
N ASP A 122 3.18 13.79 -22.83
CA ASP A 122 2.76 12.39 -22.87
C ASP A 122 2.67 11.74 -21.46
N MET A 123 2.99 12.49 -20.41
CA MET A 123 2.99 11.98 -19.04
C MET A 123 1.65 11.37 -18.63
N GLY A 124 0.54 12.02 -18.99
CA GLY A 124 -0.81 11.51 -18.71
C GLY A 124 -1.09 10.15 -19.35
N LYS A 125 -0.60 9.94 -20.57
CA LYS A 125 -0.73 8.65 -21.30
C LYS A 125 0.09 7.56 -20.62
N VAL A 126 1.32 7.86 -20.21
CA VAL A 126 2.20 6.93 -19.48
C VAL A 126 1.58 6.55 -18.15
N MET A 127 1.12 7.51 -17.37
CA MET A 127 0.46 7.27 -16.09
C MET A 127 -0.82 6.45 -16.25
N GLY A 128 -1.62 6.73 -17.27
CA GLY A 128 -2.84 5.98 -17.59
C GLY A 128 -2.54 4.52 -17.88
N GLU A 129 -1.53 4.22 -18.68
CA GLU A 129 -1.11 2.86 -18.98
C GLU A 129 -0.58 2.14 -17.73
N LEU A 130 0.22 2.80 -16.89
CA LEU A 130 0.71 2.24 -15.64
C LEU A 130 -0.45 1.91 -14.69
N LYS A 131 -1.43 2.77 -14.56
CA LYS A 131 -2.63 2.53 -13.74
C LYS A 131 -3.44 1.35 -14.24
N LYS A 132 -3.45 1.13 -15.55
CA LYS A 132 -4.16 0.01 -16.18
C LYS A 132 -3.46 -1.33 -15.95
N THR A 133 -2.14 -1.36 -16.04
CA THR A 133 -1.33 -2.60 -16.02
C THR A 133 -0.72 -2.93 -14.67
N HIS A 134 -0.42 -1.93 -13.83
CA HIS A 134 0.32 -2.08 -12.56
C HIS A 134 -0.33 -1.31 -11.39
N ALA A 135 -1.66 -1.24 -11.35
CA ALA A 135 -2.41 -0.42 -10.39
C ALA A 135 -2.04 -0.65 -8.92
N ASP A 136 -1.81 -1.92 -8.53
CA ASP A 136 -1.59 -2.31 -7.14
C ASP A 136 -0.11 -2.55 -6.79
N GLU A 137 0.80 -2.40 -7.75
CA GLU A 137 2.21 -2.76 -7.60
C GLU A 137 3.13 -1.56 -7.45
N ILE A 138 2.69 -0.37 -7.84
CA ILE A 138 3.51 0.84 -7.95
C ILE A 138 2.96 1.96 -7.07
N ASP A 139 3.86 2.68 -6.39
CA ASP A 139 3.55 3.99 -5.80
C ASP A 139 3.56 5.04 -6.92
N PHE A 140 2.37 5.50 -7.30
CA PHE A 140 2.21 6.44 -8.42
C PHE A 140 2.83 7.82 -8.17
N SER A 141 3.00 8.24 -6.92
CA SER A 141 3.71 9.48 -6.61
C SER A 141 5.18 9.39 -7.00
N LYS A 142 5.83 8.27 -6.67
CA LYS A 142 7.22 7.99 -7.07
C LYS A 142 7.34 7.76 -8.56
N ALA A 143 6.40 7.00 -9.15
CA ALA A 143 6.37 6.74 -10.59
C ALA A 143 6.23 8.04 -11.39
N GLY A 144 5.39 8.96 -10.95
CA GLY A 144 5.23 10.27 -11.57
C GLY A 144 6.54 11.06 -11.65
N SER A 145 7.29 11.08 -10.56
CA SER A 145 8.62 11.72 -10.52
C SER A 145 9.62 11.06 -11.46
N MET A 146 9.64 9.72 -11.50
CA MET A 146 10.52 8.94 -12.39
C MET A 146 10.21 9.18 -13.87
N ILE A 147 8.92 9.20 -14.23
CA ILE A 147 8.46 9.46 -15.59
C ILE A 147 8.86 10.86 -16.02
N LYS A 148 8.69 11.85 -15.15
CA LYS A 148 9.08 13.22 -15.40
C LYS A 148 10.59 13.34 -15.70
N GLU A 149 11.42 12.66 -14.93
CA GLU A 149 12.86 12.59 -15.20
C GLU A 149 13.17 11.94 -16.54
N LEU A 150 12.53 10.80 -16.83
CA LEU A 150 12.77 10.05 -18.07
C LEU A 150 12.33 10.82 -19.32
N LEU A 151 11.23 11.57 -19.24
CA LEU A 151 10.71 12.35 -20.35
C LEU A 151 11.40 13.71 -20.52
N ASN A 152 12.10 14.17 -19.51
CA ASN A 152 12.78 15.47 -19.53
C ASN A 152 14.23 15.41 -20.05
N LYS A 153 14.61 14.31 -20.62
CA LYS A 153 15.96 14.11 -21.23
C LYS A 153 16.01 14.62 -22.65
#